data_12b7759f7e85da600a4fd51fb6f48b44
#
_entry.id   12b7759f7e85da600a4fd51fb6f48b44
#
_cell.length_a   1.000
_cell.length_b   1.000
_cell.length_c   1.000
_cell.angle_alpha   90.00
_cell.angle_beta   90.00
_cell.angle_gamma   90.00
#
_symmetry.space_group_name_H-M   'P 1'
#
loop_
_entity.id
_entity.type
_entity.pdbx_description
1 polymer ?
#
loop_
_entity_poly.entity_id
_entity_poly.type
_entity_poly.pdbx_seq_one_letter_code
_entity_poly.pdbx_strand_id
1 'polypeptide(L)'
;MVAEPGRGRLEEAGIFGLESHLETARFARGTCLMPEGSPGEACYFIVSGEVRVEVDRPDFDSDGVVAFMGPAAVCGELGLLDGSPRSASVYAHTDVVARRLSAGALRELCDRDPAAGIMMMRWLSRSAAGKARGFAKNLEEFVLVGEPDSAMDALVARSAAAQQSIAGWAEDKVDDLIAALAAHAAAHADELAAATVAETGIGCVADKADKNRFASLEVAQSLVGQPGVGVIGSGEQRAVTEIADPVGVVLGLIPMTNPVSTLVFKALICIKARDALIVSCHRDAANVAATTVGLLRDVLPRHGAPADLIQGVPWRPSRAATAALMRHHGVSMILATGGTAMVTAAYSSGTPAIGVGAGNAPAWVCADADVEAAAQMVVASKGFDHGIICGSENNLVVDRSVQDSFARALRSAGAAVLDATDGDRLARVAFDDRDGRLRRTVLGQAATSIAAQAGISVPAGARLLVAPVPREAVTGPYGREKLAPVLSLFTADGQRDGIALCRQILGNGGSGHTAIIHTRSQRLQLSFAQQMPASRILVNGPGAQGCIGLGNGLTPSLTLGCGTYGRTSTTDNVTYTNLVNIKRMAHPLAGIR
;
A
#
# COMPACT_ATOMS: atom_id res chain seq x y z
N MET A 1 -36.74 35.38 7.83
CA MET A 1 -35.39 35.36 8.46
C MET A 1 -34.77 34.02 8.13
N VAL A 2 -33.85 34.02 7.16
CA VAL A 2 -33.11 32.83 6.79
C VAL A 2 -32.04 32.68 7.86
N ALA A 3 -32.02 31.56 8.58
CA ALA A 3 -31.00 31.26 9.58
C ALA A 3 -29.62 31.23 8.91
N GLU A 4 -28.67 32.05 9.38
CA GLU A 4 -27.29 32.03 8.89
C GLU A 4 -26.68 30.63 9.10
N PRO A 5 -26.14 30.01 8.05
CA PRO A 5 -25.50 28.69 8.17
C PRO A 5 -24.25 28.83 9.05
N GLY A 6 -24.22 28.20 10.19
CA GLY A 6 -23.06 28.17 11.10
C GLY A 6 -23.35 28.57 12.56
N ARG A 7 -24.52 29.16 12.86
CA ARG A 7 -24.89 29.61 14.23
C ARG A 7 -24.91 28.44 15.22
N GLY A 8 -25.55 27.32 14.90
CA GLY A 8 -25.65 26.16 15.79
C GLY A 8 -24.31 25.45 16.12
N ARG A 9 -23.28 25.57 15.26
CA ARG A 9 -21.99 24.93 15.50
C ARG A 9 -21.01 25.73 16.35
N LEU A 10 -21.16 27.05 16.39
CA LEU A 10 -20.43 27.91 17.35
C LEU A 10 -21.07 27.81 18.75
N GLU A 11 -22.36 27.55 18.79
CA GLU A 11 -23.10 27.27 20.03
C GLU A 11 -22.65 25.95 20.67
N GLU A 12 -22.41 24.90 19.89
CA GLU A 12 -21.82 23.63 20.35
C GLU A 12 -20.39 23.80 20.87
N ALA A 13 -19.66 24.82 20.38
CA ALA A 13 -18.31 25.16 20.85
C ALA A 13 -18.32 26.04 22.13
N GLY A 14 -19.49 26.41 22.67
CA GLY A 14 -19.60 27.21 23.89
C GLY A 14 -19.29 28.70 23.71
N ILE A 15 -19.36 29.23 22.49
CA ILE A 15 -19.03 30.63 22.14
C ILE A 15 -20.32 31.44 22.04
N PHE A 16 -21.13 31.42 23.10
CA PHE A 16 -22.35 32.22 23.19
C PHE A 16 -22.05 33.69 23.45
N GLY A 17 -22.68 34.58 22.68
CA GLY A 17 -22.71 36.02 22.97
C GLY A 17 -21.46 36.82 22.53
N LEU A 18 -20.50 36.18 21.84
CA LEU A 18 -19.23 36.81 21.40
C LEU A 18 -19.23 37.26 19.92
N GLU A 19 -20.37 37.13 19.24
CA GLU A 19 -20.51 37.40 17.81
C GLU A 19 -20.10 38.83 17.41
N SER A 20 -20.27 39.80 18.28
CA SER A 20 -19.91 41.22 18.08
C SER A 20 -18.37 41.47 18.07
N HIS A 21 -17.58 40.53 18.61
CA HIS A 21 -16.13 40.64 18.70
C HIS A 21 -15.40 39.79 17.61
N LEU A 22 -16.17 39.09 16.74
CA LEU A 22 -15.69 38.21 15.71
C LEU A 22 -15.98 38.76 14.31
N GLU A 23 -14.95 38.99 13.52
CA GLU A 23 -15.04 39.42 12.12
C GLU A 23 -15.25 38.20 11.21
N THR A 24 -16.09 38.30 10.18
CA THR A 24 -16.19 37.25 9.15
C THR A 24 -15.09 37.40 8.12
N ALA A 25 -14.26 36.39 7.94
CA ALA A 25 -13.24 36.29 6.91
C ALA A 25 -13.60 35.20 5.90
N ARG A 26 -13.33 35.45 4.62
CA ARG A 26 -13.56 34.50 3.52
C ARG A 26 -12.27 34.33 2.72
N PHE A 27 -11.92 33.09 2.42
CA PHE A 27 -10.70 32.74 1.71
C PHE A 27 -11.03 31.80 0.56
N ALA A 28 -10.64 32.18 -0.65
CA ALA A 28 -10.72 31.28 -1.78
C ALA A 28 -9.70 30.14 -1.65
N ARG A 29 -9.99 28.99 -2.24
CA ARG A 29 -9.07 27.84 -2.31
C ARG A 29 -7.66 28.28 -2.72
N GLY A 30 -6.64 27.81 -2.01
CA GLY A 30 -5.22 28.11 -2.23
C GLY A 30 -4.71 29.38 -1.54
N THR A 31 -5.59 30.22 -0.97
CA THR A 31 -5.19 31.44 -0.25
C THR A 31 -4.45 31.08 1.04
N CYS A 32 -3.31 31.74 1.32
CA CYS A 32 -2.64 31.65 2.60
C CYS A 32 -3.39 32.52 3.64
N LEU A 33 -3.89 31.90 4.70
CA LEU A 33 -4.54 32.58 5.84
C LEU A 33 -3.52 33.16 6.80
N MET A 34 -2.44 32.45 7.02
CA MET A 34 -1.37 32.77 7.96
C MET A 34 -0.05 32.20 7.43
N PRO A 35 0.94 33.02 7.08
CA PRO A 35 2.28 32.52 6.77
C PRO A 35 3.05 32.17 8.07
N GLU A 36 3.87 31.11 8.01
CA GLU A 36 4.83 30.77 9.09
C GLU A 36 5.76 31.95 9.39
N GLY A 37 6.12 32.12 10.65
CA GLY A 37 6.97 33.22 11.11
C GLY A 37 6.30 34.60 11.18
N SER A 38 5.07 34.76 10.67
CA SER A 38 4.34 36.04 10.78
C SER A 38 3.81 36.28 12.20
N PRO A 39 3.52 37.57 12.58
CA PRO A 39 3.01 37.90 13.92
C PRO A 39 1.71 37.17 14.30
N GLY A 40 1.62 36.71 15.55
CA GLY A 40 0.47 35.97 16.11
C GLY A 40 -0.73 36.83 16.51
N GLU A 41 -1.17 37.78 15.69
CA GLU A 41 -2.15 38.84 16.06
C GLU A 41 -3.62 38.43 16.01
N ALA A 42 -3.97 37.26 15.53
CA ALA A 42 -5.37 36.78 15.45
C ALA A 42 -5.45 35.25 15.40
N CYS A 43 -6.61 34.68 15.75
CA CYS A 43 -6.94 33.29 15.44
C CYS A 43 -8.22 33.23 14.59
N TYR A 44 -8.42 32.09 13.93
CA TYR A 44 -9.55 31.85 13.03
C TYR A 44 -10.34 30.61 13.46
N PHE A 45 -11.62 30.75 13.64
CA PHE A 45 -12.58 29.68 13.87
C PHE A 45 -13.17 29.28 12.52
N ILE A 46 -12.95 28.07 12.08
CA ILE A 46 -13.42 27.60 10.78
C ILE A 46 -14.92 27.32 10.87
N VAL A 47 -15.71 28.03 10.08
CA VAL A 47 -17.18 27.87 10.00
C VAL A 47 -17.54 26.87 8.91
N SER A 48 -16.92 27.00 7.74
CA SER A 48 -17.10 26.07 6.62
C SER A 48 -15.83 25.99 5.78
N GLY A 49 -15.70 24.89 5.05
CA GLY A 49 -14.49 24.58 4.29
C GLY A 49 -13.42 23.88 5.13
N GLU A 50 -12.27 23.68 4.54
CA GLU A 50 -11.13 22.96 5.13
C GLU A 50 -9.84 23.76 4.90
N VAL A 51 -8.98 23.82 5.90
CA VAL A 51 -7.64 24.40 5.81
C VAL A 51 -6.58 23.32 5.94
N ARG A 52 -5.43 23.50 5.29
CA ARG A 52 -4.23 22.67 5.46
C ARG A 52 -3.15 23.48 6.18
N VAL A 53 -2.47 22.82 7.10
CA VAL A 53 -1.37 23.39 7.89
C VAL A 53 -0.06 22.84 7.33
N GLU A 54 0.87 23.74 6.99
CA GLU A 54 2.18 23.41 6.44
C GLU A 54 3.28 24.02 7.30
N VAL A 55 4.38 23.27 7.47
CA VAL A 55 5.61 23.76 8.14
C VAL A 55 6.73 23.74 7.11
N ASP A 56 7.40 24.89 6.95
CA ASP A 56 8.56 24.99 6.07
C ASP A 56 9.76 24.29 6.72
N ARG A 57 10.13 23.14 6.16
CA ARG A 57 11.33 22.39 6.55
C ARG A 57 12.14 22.07 5.30
N PRO A 58 13.29 22.69 5.11
CA PRO A 58 14.12 22.50 3.93
C PRO A 58 14.68 21.09 3.75
N ASP A 59 14.56 20.21 4.77
CA ASP A 59 15.15 18.86 4.77
C ASP A 59 14.15 17.73 4.47
N PHE A 60 12.91 18.05 4.14
CA PHE A 60 11.88 17.04 3.83
C PHE A 60 11.26 17.28 2.44
N ASP A 61 11.49 16.34 1.55
CA ASP A 61 10.87 16.22 0.22
C ASP A 61 9.37 15.78 0.32
N SER A 62 8.66 16.30 1.31
CA SER A 62 7.21 16.12 1.49
C SER A 62 6.58 17.51 1.49
N ASP A 63 5.34 17.60 1.02
CA ASP A 63 4.54 18.83 0.88
C ASP A 63 4.37 19.69 2.16
N GLY A 64 5.21 19.50 3.19
CA GLY A 64 5.20 20.25 4.46
C GLY A 64 3.89 20.13 5.25
N VAL A 65 2.87 19.45 4.72
CA VAL A 65 1.52 19.36 5.30
C VAL A 65 1.55 18.51 6.56
N VAL A 66 1.29 19.15 7.71
CA VAL A 66 1.25 18.49 9.02
C VAL A 66 -0.17 18.20 9.51
N ALA A 67 -1.19 18.92 9.02
CA ALA A 67 -2.58 18.69 9.39
C ALA A 67 -3.58 19.26 8.38
N PHE A 68 -4.80 18.71 8.39
CA PHE A 68 -6.00 19.32 7.82
C PHE A 68 -6.98 19.62 8.94
N MET A 69 -7.64 20.78 8.87
CA MET A 69 -8.61 21.21 9.87
C MET A 69 -9.89 21.71 9.19
N GLY A 70 -11.04 21.16 9.60
CA GLY A 70 -12.36 21.48 9.07
C GLY A 70 -13.21 22.35 10.01
N PRO A 71 -14.53 22.40 9.79
CA PRO A 71 -15.46 23.18 10.60
C PRO A 71 -15.37 22.86 12.11
N ALA A 72 -15.58 23.85 12.94
CA ALA A 72 -15.40 23.87 14.39
C ALA A 72 -13.95 23.82 14.88
N ALA A 73 -12.93 23.74 14.00
CA ALA A 73 -11.54 23.89 14.39
C ALA A 73 -11.16 25.37 14.54
N VAL A 74 -10.16 25.65 15.40
CA VAL A 74 -9.50 26.94 15.48
C VAL A 74 -8.06 26.82 14.99
N CYS A 75 -7.52 27.86 14.37
CA CYS A 75 -6.12 27.91 13.96
C CYS A 75 -5.50 29.26 14.30
N GLY A 76 -4.20 29.25 14.67
CA GLY A 76 -3.45 30.44 15.06
C GLY A 76 -3.63 30.89 16.51
N GLU A 77 -4.27 30.08 17.36
CA GLU A 77 -4.52 30.40 18.77
C GLU A 77 -3.23 30.46 19.61
N LEU A 78 -2.20 29.70 19.26
CA LEU A 78 -0.92 29.69 20.01
C LEU A 78 -0.28 31.10 20.00
N GLY A 79 -0.04 31.67 18.82
CA GLY A 79 0.53 32.99 18.70
C GLY A 79 -0.36 34.09 19.30
N LEU A 80 -1.68 33.89 19.35
CA LEU A 80 -2.60 34.82 20.01
C LEU A 80 -2.49 34.75 21.55
N LEU A 81 -2.18 33.57 22.11
CA LEU A 81 -2.09 33.34 23.56
C LEU A 81 -0.72 33.73 24.13
N ASP A 82 0.36 33.45 23.44
CA ASP A 82 1.73 33.62 23.94
C ASP A 82 2.54 34.74 23.23
N GLY A 83 1.95 35.35 22.19
CA GLY A 83 2.61 36.41 21.41
C GLY A 83 3.70 35.92 20.47
N SER A 84 3.92 34.61 20.34
CA SER A 84 4.94 34.02 19.48
C SER A 84 4.61 34.20 17.99
N PRO A 85 5.60 34.21 17.09
CA PRO A 85 5.37 34.10 15.66
C PRO A 85 4.63 32.80 15.29
N ARG A 86 3.98 32.78 14.13
CA ARG A 86 3.26 31.61 13.64
C ARG A 86 4.19 30.40 13.48
N SER A 87 3.84 29.28 14.07
CA SER A 87 4.60 28.03 14.04
C SER A 87 4.42 27.22 12.75
N ALA A 88 3.49 27.63 11.88
CA ALA A 88 3.18 26.96 10.62
C ALA A 88 2.41 27.91 9.69
N SER A 89 2.50 27.66 8.39
CA SER A 89 1.64 28.30 7.39
C SER A 89 0.27 27.59 7.34
N VAL A 90 -0.81 28.35 7.14
CA VAL A 90 -2.17 27.80 6.98
C VAL A 90 -2.76 28.29 5.67
N TYR A 91 -3.17 27.35 4.81
CA TYR A 91 -3.75 27.62 3.51
C TYR A 91 -5.20 27.12 3.44
N ALA A 92 -6.05 27.81 2.71
CA ALA A 92 -7.39 27.36 2.37
C ALA A 92 -7.29 26.15 1.43
N HIS A 93 -7.66 24.96 1.90
CA HIS A 93 -7.68 23.75 1.09
C HIS A 93 -8.91 23.70 0.17
N THR A 94 -10.02 24.19 0.64
CA THR A 94 -11.26 24.50 -0.11
C THR A 94 -11.58 25.98 0.03
N ASP A 95 -12.70 26.47 -0.49
CA ASP A 95 -13.22 27.78 -0.10
C ASP A 95 -13.58 27.76 1.38
N VAL A 96 -13.05 28.71 2.16
CA VAL A 96 -13.17 28.75 3.62
C VAL A 96 -13.92 30.00 4.07
N VAL A 97 -14.88 29.80 4.96
CA VAL A 97 -15.47 30.86 5.78
C VAL A 97 -15.00 30.67 7.21
N ALA A 98 -14.43 31.71 7.81
CA ALA A 98 -13.95 31.69 9.18
C ALA A 98 -14.42 32.91 9.96
N ARG A 99 -14.45 32.78 11.29
CA ARG A 99 -14.59 33.92 12.22
C ARG A 99 -13.20 34.25 12.76
N ARG A 100 -12.76 35.49 12.58
CA ARG A 100 -11.46 36.00 13.03
C ARG A 100 -11.61 36.70 14.38
N LEU A 101 -10.81 36.32 15.38
CA LEU A 101 -10.63 37.01 16.65
C LEU A 101 -9.25 37.65 16.68
N SER A 102 -9.18 38.97 16.69
CA SER A 102 -7.92 39.70 16.83
C SER A 102 -7.48 39.83 18.30
N ALA A 103 -6.18 40.05 18.54
CA ALA A 103 -5.63 40.30 19.86
C ALA A 103 -6.24 41.54 20.51
N GLY A 104 -6.59 42.57 19.70
CA GLY A 104 -7.30 43.77 20.16
C GLY A 104 -8.72 43.44 20.66
N ALA A 105 -9.49 42.69 19.84
CA ALA A 105 -10.85 42.28 20.21
C ALA A 105 -10.87 41.37 21.44
N LEU A 106 -9.89 40.49 21.60
CA LEU A 106 -9.75 39.65 22.79
C LEU A 106 -9.47 40.49 24.05
N ARG A 107 -8.60 41.50 23.98
CA ARG A 107 -8.34 42.43 25.09
C ARG A 107 -9.56 43.22 25.43
N GLU A 108 -10.24 43.82 24.45
CA GLU A 108 -11.48 44.57 24.65
C GLU A 108 -12.58 43.73 25.32
N LEU A 109 -12.70 42.46 24.91
CA LEU A 109 -13.60 41.49 25.54
C LEU A 109 -13.24 41.29 27.02
N CYS A 110 -11.97 41.06 27.34
CA CYS A 110 -11.50 40.86 28.71
C CYS A 110 -11.72 42.09 29.58
N ASP A 111 -11.60 43.31 29.02
CA ASP A 111 -11.80 44.56 29.73
C ASP A 111 -13.29 44.88 29.99
N ARG A 112 -14.17 44.60 29.01
CA ARG A 112 -15.60 44.89 29.08
C ARG A 112 -16.41 43.82 29.80
N ASP A 113 -16.07 42.54 29.57
CA ASP A 113 -16.69 41.39 30.20
C ASP A 113 -15.64 40.37 30.63
N PRO A 114 -15.05 40.54 31.84
CA PRO A 114 -14.01 39.65 32.34
C PRO A 114 -14.43 38.17 32.40
N ALA A 115 -15.73 37.89 32.63
CA ALA A 115 -16.24 36.54 32.71
C ALA A 115 -16.22 35.86 31.33
N ALA A 116 -16.69 36.57 30.30
CA ALA A 116 -16.63 36.11 28.91
C ALA A 116 -15.18 36.00 28.42
N GLY A 117 -14.31 36.96 28.79
CA GLY A 117 -12.88 36.92 28.50
C GLY A 117 -12.20 35.67 29.07
N ILE A 118 -12.44 35.36 30.35
CA ILE A 118 -11.94 34.14 31.01
C ILE A 118 -12.44 32.86 30.30
N MET A 119 -13.70 32.82 29.91
CA MET A 119 -14.25 31.67 29.18
C MET A 119 -13.56 31.48 27.83
N MET A 120 -13.36 32.57 27.06
CA MET A 120 -12.65 32.52 25.78
C MET A 120 -11.20 32.05 25.95
N MET A 121 -10.47 32.63 26.92
CA MET A 121 -9.09 32.23 27.23
C MET A 121 -9.00 30.74 27.62
N ARG A 122 -9.93 30.26 28.46
CA ARG A 122 -9.99 28.83 28.83
C ARG A 122 -10.26 27.94 27.63
N TRP A 123 -11.14 28.38 26.72
CA TRP A 123 -11.44 27.62 25.53
C TRP A 123 -10.25 27.55 24.57
N LEU A 124 -9.60 28.69 24.27
CA LEU A 124 -8.38 28.76 23.46
C LEU A 124 -7.25 27.91 24.08
N SER A 125 -7.04 28.00 25.39
CA SER A 125 -6.05 27.21 26.12
C SER A 125 -6.34 25.68 26.06
N ARG A 126 -7.63 25.30 26.16
CA ARG A 126 -8.02 23.88 26.00
C ARG A 126 -7.78 23.38 24.58
N SER A 127 -8.06 24.20 23.56
CA SER A 127 -7.78 23.88 22.17
C SER A 127 -6.28 23.70 21.93
N ALA A 128 -5.46 24.66 22.39
CA ALA A 128 -4.01 24.61 22.35
C ALA A 128 -3.45 23.36 23.08
N ALA A 129 -3.92 23.10 24.30
CA ALA A 129 -3.53 21.93 25.08
C ALA A 129 -4.00 20.61 24.44
N GLY A 130 -5.17 20.59 23.76
CA GLY A 130 -5.64 19.45 22.99
C GLY A 130 -4.73 19.13 21.81
N LYS A 131 -4.32 20.16 21.08
CA LYS A 131 -3.34 20.05 19.99
C LYS A 131 -1.96 19.65 20.52
N ALA A 132 -1.48 20.28 21.61
CA ALA A 132 -0.22 19.94 22.25
C ALA A 132 -0.21 18.48 22.74
N ARG A 133 -1.32 17.97 23.30
CA ARG A 133 -1.45 16.55 23.65
C ARG A 133 -1.54 15.65 22.42
N GLY A 134 -2.19 16.08 21.34
CA GLY A 134 -2.15 15.40 20.05
C GLY A 134 -0.74 15.39 19.46
N PHE A 135 -0.04 16.52 19.54
CA PHE A 135 1.39 16.64 19.20
C PHE A 135 2.28 15.84 20.16
N ALA A 136 2.03 15.86 21.48
CA ALA A 136 2.78 15.07 22.44
C ALA A 136 2.53 13.58 22.27
N LYS A 137 1.31 13.17 21.91
CA LYS A 137 1.00 11.80 21.51
C LYS A 137 1.67 11.41 20.19
N ASN A 138 1.82 12.37 19.28
CA ASN A 138 2.64 12.23 18.09
C ASN A 138 4.14 12.42 18.40
N LEU A 139 4.52 13.15 19.46
CA LEU A 139 5.88 13.33 19.95
C LEU A 139 6.31 12.21 20.90
N GLU A 140 5.40 11.52 21.59
CA GLU A 140 5.70 10.20 22.16
C GLU A 140 6.06 9.23 21.04
N GLU A 141 5.46 9.39 19.86
CA GLU A 141 5.95 8.75 18.61
C GLU A 141 7.31 9.33 18.15
N PHE A 142 7.69 10.57 18.54
CA PHE A 142 8.93 11.26 18.17
C PHE A 142 10.00 11.28 19.28
N VAL A 143 9.63 11.27 20.56
CA VAL A 143 10.55 11.34 21.74
C VAL A 143 11.01 9.96 22.19
N LEU A 144 10.40 8.89 21.69
CA LEU A 144 11.09 7.59 21.63
C LEU A 144 12.27 7.59 20.63
N VAL A 145 12.60 8.71 20.01
CA VAL A 145 13.78 8.93 19.13
C VAL A 145 15.05 9.33 19.92
N GLY A 146 14.99 9.48 21.22
CA GLY A 146 16.19 9.67 22.06
C GLY A 146 16.88 8.36 22.49
N GLU A 147 16.22 7.20 22.36
CA GLU A 147 16.79 5.85 22.56
C GLU A 147 16.57 4.85 21.42
N PRO A 148 16.02 5.22 20.22
CA PRO A 148 15.77 4.25 19.14
C PRO A 148 17.06 3.73 18.50
N ASP A 149 18.14 4.50 18.47
CA ASP A 149 19.38 4.06 17.83
C ASP A 149 19.94 2.85 18.57
N SER A 150 19.99 2.85 19.91
CA SER A 150 20.47 1.71 20.68
C SER A 150 19.55 0.47 20.59
N ALA A 151 18.24 0.67 20.56
CA ALA A 151 17.27 -0.43 20.39
C ALA A 151 17.29 -0.98 18.96
N MET A 152 17.49 -0.11 17.96
CA MET A 152 17.63 -0.47 16.55
C MET A 152 18.94 -1.21 16.31
N ASP A 153 20.06 -0.69 16.82
CA ASP A 153 21.38 -1.35 16.79
C ASP A 153 21.30 -2.73 17.43
N ALA A 154 20.68 -2.85 18.61
CA ALA A 154 20.51 -4.12 19.29
C ALA A 154 19.63 -5.11 18.49
N LEU A 155 18.56 -4.65 17.87
CA LEU A 155 17.70 -5.46 17.00
C LEU A 155 18.49 -6.02 15.82
N VAL A 156 19.22 -5.17 15.10
CA VAL A 156 20.01 -5.55 13.93
C VAL A 156 21.18 -6.44 14.33
N ALA A 157 21.87 -6.14 15.44
CA ALA A 157 22.97 -6.96 15.94
C ALA A 157 22.52 -8.39 16.31
N ARG A 158 21.36 -8.54 16.97
CA ARG A 158 20.79 -9.87 17.28
C ARG A 158 20.43 -10.63 15.98
N SER A 159 19.82 -9.95 15.00
CA SER A 159 19.54 -10.58 13.70
C SER A 159 20.82 -11.03 12.99
N ALA A 160 21.87 -10.21 12.99
CA ALA A 160 23.15 -10.55 12.39
C ALA A 160 23.81 -11.75 13.06
N ALA A 161 23.83 -11.80 14.41
CA ALA A 161 24.35 -12.93 15.16
C ALA A 161 23.56 -14.22 14.88
N ALA A 162 22.24 -14.12 14.82
CA ALA A 162 21.36 -15.25 14.48
C ALA A 162 21.65 -15.76 13.05
N GLN A 163 21.78 -14.85 12.08
CA GLN A 163 22.11 -15.16 10.70
C GLN A 163 23.45 -15.90 10.58
N GLN A 164 24.49 -15.39 11.23
CA GLN A 164 25.82 -16.02 11.22
C GLN A 164 25.78 -17.46 11.75
N SER A 165 24.94 -17.76 12.74
CA SER A 165 24.85 -19.11 13.30
C SER A 165 24.27 -20.15 12.36
N ILE A 166 23.52 -19.75 11.32
CA ILE A 166 22.94 -20.66 10.34
C ILE A 166 23.62 -20.58 8.95
N ALA A 167 24.54 -19.65 8.74
CA ALA A 167 25.17 -19.42 7.44
C ALA A 167 25.82 -20.70 6.84
N GLY A 168 26.37 -21.57 7.69
CA GLY A 168 26.99 -22.84 7.29
C GLY A 168 26.07 -24.06 7.39
N TRP A 169 24.75 -23.91 7.58
CA TRP A 169 23.86 -25.06 7.69
C TRP A 169 23.76 -25.83 6.36
N ALA A 170 23.69 -27.17 6.47
CA ALA A 170 23.44 -28.05 5.36
C ALA A 170 22.03 -27.81 4.79
N GLU A 171 21.83 -28.12 3.52
CA GLU A 171 20.60 -27.84 2.79
C GLU A 171 19.38 -28.58 3.37
N ASP A 172 19.56 -29.87 3.72
CA ASP A 172 18.54 -30.71 4.35
C ASP A 172 18.00 -30.11 5.66
N LYS A 173 18.89 -29.59 6.49
CA LYS A 173 18.50 -28.94 7.75
C LYS A 173 17.70 -27.65 7.52
N VAL A 174 18.03 -26.89 6.50
CA VAL A 174 17.28 -25.68 6.11
C VAL A 174 15.93 -26.06 5.54
N ASP A 175 15.86 -27.07 4.70
CA ASP A 175 14.63 -27.58 4.11
C ASP A 175 13.67 -28.14 5.16
N ASP A 176 14.17 -28.86 6.17
CA ASP A 176 13.39 -29.32 7.32
C ASP A 176 12.78 -28.14 8.10
N LEU A 177 13.57 -27.08 8.33
CA LEU A 177 13.09 -25.87 9.00
C LEU A 177 12.02 -25.15 8.17
N ILE A 178 12.21 -25.03 6.85
CA ILE A 178 11.23 -24.43 5.94
C ILE A 178 9.93 -25.22 5.99
N ALA A 179 9.99 -26.55 5.89
CA ALA A 179 8.81 -27.41 5.94
C ALA A 179 8.05 -27.24 7.28
N ALA A 180 8.76 -27.15 8.40
CA ALA A 180 8.16 -26.95 9.70
C ALA A 180 7.51 -25.57 9.86
N LEU A 181 8.18 -24.50 9.42
CA LEU A 181 7.63 -23.14 9.41
C LEU A 181 6.37 -23.06 8.55
N ALA A 182 6.41 -23.65 7.35
CA ALA A 182 5.29 -23.68 6.42
C ALA A 182 4.09 -24.44 6.98
N ALA A 183 4.31 -25.63 7.53
CA ALA A 183 3.25 -26.43 8.13
C ALA A 183 2.60 -25.71 9.33
N HIS A 184 3.42 -25.09 10.17
CA HIS A 184 2.93 -24.35 11.34
C HIS A 184 2.12 -23.11 10.93
N ALA A 185 2.60 -22.32 9.96
CA ALA A 185 1.87 -21.17 9.43
C ALA A 185 0.56 -21.58 8.73
N ALA A 186 0.57 -22.66 7.96
CA ALA A 186 -0.62 -23.17 7.28
C ALA A 186 -1.68 -23.66 8.28
N ALA A 187 -1.28 -24.28 9.39
CA ALA A 187 -2.20 -24.73 10.44
C ALA A 187 -2.96 -23.57 11.11
N HIS A 188 -2.38 -22.36 11.14
CA HIS A 188 -2.99 -21.15 11.71
C HIS A 188 -3.56 -20.20 10.65
N ALA A 189 -3.69 -20.66 9.39
CA ALA A 189 -4.08 -19.81 8.26
C ALA A 189 -5.45 -19.14 8.46
N ASP A 190 -6.44 -19.86 8.98
CA ASP A 190 -7.80 -19.35 9.22
C ASP A 190 -7.84 -18.34 10.38
N GLU A 191 -7.17 -18.64 11.48
CA GLU A 191 -7.07 -17.75 12.65
C GLU A 191 -6.41 -16.41 12.27
N LEU A 192 -5.27 -16.47 11.59
CA LEU A 192 -4.55 -15.29 11.14
C LEU A 192 -5.32 -14.50 10.07
N ALA A 193 -6.10 -15.17 9.22
CA ALA A 193 -6.99 -14.51 8.27
C ALA A 193 -8.10 -13.75 8.98
N ALA A 194 -8.76 -14.37 9.95
CA ALA A 194 -9.80 -13.72 10.76
C ALA A 194 -9.24 -12.52 11.54
N ALA A 195 -8.07 -12.67 12.18
CA ALA A 195 -7.37 -11.57 12.86
C ALA A 195 -7.02 -10.42 11.92
N THR A 196 -6.57 -10.75 10.69
CA THR A 196 -6.25 -9.74 9.66
C THR A 196 -7.47 -8.91 9.29
N VAL A 197 -8.61 -9.56 9.00
CA VAL A 197 -9.83 -8.84 8.63
C VAL A 197 -10.36 -8.02 9.80
N ALA A 198 -10.31 -8.56 11.01
CA ALA A 198 -10.76 -7.85 12.22
C ALA A 198 -9.92 -6.59 12.50
N GLU A 199 -8.59 -6.64 12.28
CA GLU A 199 -7.71 -5.50 12.52
C GLU A 199 -7.75 -4.47 11.39
N THR A 200 -7.73 -4.93 10.12
CA THR A 200 -7.58 -4.03 8.96
C THR A 200 -8.90 -3.57 8.37
N GLY A 201 -9.98 -4.32 8.57
CA GLY A 201 -11.27 -4.13 7.89
C GLY A 201 -11.24 -4.44 6.39
N ILE A 202 -10.20 -5.14 5.89
CA ILE A 202 -9.94 -5.33 4.45
C ILE A 202 -9.99 -6.79 4.06
N GLY A 203 -10.71 -7.09 2.97
CA GLY A 203 -10.73 -8.39 2.32
C GLY A 203 -11.73 -9.37 2.93
N CYS A 204 -11.56 -10.64 2.62
CA CYS A 204 -12.44 -11.75 3.00
C CYS A 204 -11.65 -12.82 3.76
N VAL A 205 -12.18 -13.31 4.87
CA VAL A 205 -11.49 -14.30 5.73
C VAL A 205 -11.11 -15.56 4.97
N ALA A 206 -12.03 -16.13 4.20
CA ALA A 206 -11.78 -17.38 3.46
C ALA A 206 -10.65 -17.22 2.45
N ASP A 207 -10.72 -16.16 1.62
CA ASP A 207 -9.72 -15.92 0.58
C ASP A 207 -8.34 -15.53 1.18
N LYS A 208 -8.32 -14.85 2.35
CA LYS A 208 -7.07 -14.60 3.07
C LYS A 208 -6.46 -15.87 3.64
N ALA A 209 -7.28 -16.78 4.14
CA ALA A 209 -6.82 -18.09 4.60
C ALA A 209 -6.18 -18.89 3.46
N ASP A 210 -6.79 -18.87 2.27
CA ASP A 210 -6.23 -19.53 1.09
C ASP A 210 -4.91 -18.87 0.66
N LYS A 211 -4.80 -17.54 0.71
CA LYS A 211 -3.52 -16.86 0.47
C LYS A 211 -2.45 -17.21 1.51
N ASN A 212 -2.83 -17.34 2.77
CA ASN A 212 -1.90 -17.75 3.83
C ASN A 212 -1.40 -19.19 3.60
N ARG A 213 -2.29 -20.10 3.18
CA ARG A 213 -1.91 -21.47 2.81
C ARG A 213 -1.00 -21.49 1.59
N PHE A 214 -1.31 -20.73 0.55
CA PHE A 214 -0.46 -20.58 -0.64
C PHE A 214 0.93 -20.08 -0.25
N ALA A 215 1.02 -18.99 0.53
CA ALA A 215 2.28 -18.40 0.97
C ALA A 215 3.12 -19.33 1.84
N SER A 216 2.49 -20.29 2.51
CA SER A 216 3.13 -21.30 3.34
C SER A 216 3.52 -22.53 2.51
N LEU A 217 2.53 -23.23 1.96
CA LEU A 217 2.73 -24.56 1.39
C LEU A 217 3.32 -24.54 -0.01
N GLU A 218 2.72 -23.77 -0.94
CA GLU A 218 3.18 -23.72 -2.34
C GLU A 218 4.56 -23.07 -2.44
N VAL A 219 4.80 -22.02 -1.65
CA VAL A 219 6.13 -21.38 -1.58
C VAL A 219 7.15 -22.37 -1.03
N ALA A 220 6.89 -23.03 0.11
CA ALA A 220 7.83 -24.01 0.67
C ALA A 220 8.13 -25.14 -0.32
N GLN A 221 7.11 -25.67 -1.00
CA GLN A 221 7.28 -26.70 -2.02
C GLN A 221 8.22 -26.25 -3.15
N SER A 222 8.18 -24.97 -3.52
CA SER A 222 9.08 -24.42 -4.55
C SER A 222 10.51 -24.22 -4.09
N LEU A 223 10.76 -24.20 -2.76
CA LEU A 223 12.08 -23.95 -2.16
C LEU A 223 12.80 -25.24 -1.78
N VAL A 224 12.08 -26.23 -1.25
CA VAL A 224 12.65 -27.49 -0.77
C VAL A 224 13.32 -28.25 -1.92
N GLY A 225 14.51 -28.77 -1.66
CA GLY A 225 15.33 -29.49 -2.65
C GLY A 225 16.10 -28.59 -3.63
N GLN A 226 15.93 -27.26 -3.54
CA GLN A 226 16.72 -26.34 -4.36
C GLN A 226 18.02 -25.95 -3.65
N PRO A 227 19.15 -25.74 -4.39
CA PRO A 227 20.40 -25.29 -3.78
C PRO A 227 20.27 -23.82 -3.35
N GLY A 228 20.32 -23.56 -2.03
CA GLY A 228 20.19 -22.20 -1.47
C GLY A 228 21.52 -21.46 -1.38
N VAL A 229 22.52 -22.06 -0.76
CA VAL A 229 23.84 -21.51 -0.46
C VAL A 229 24.93 -22.56 -0.75
N GLY A 230 26.17 -22.11 -1.00
CA GLY A 230 27.28 -22.95 -1.42
C GLY A 230 27.36 -23.06 -2.94
N VAL A 231 27.88 -24.16 -3.45
CA VAL A 231 28.02 -24.38 -4.91
C VAL A 231 26.64 -24.61 -5.53
N ILE A 232 26.16 -23.65 -6.32
CA ILE A 232 24.84 -23.67 -6.96
C ILE A 232 24.90 -24.03 -8.45
N GLY A 233 26.07 -23.98 -9.05
CA GLY A 233 26.26 -24.33 -10.45
C GLY A 233 27.74 -24.53 -10.81
N SER A 234 28.03 -25.53 -11.64
CA SER A 234 29.33 -25.74 -12.27
C SER A 234 29.13 -25.94 -13.77
N GLY A 235 29.58 -24.98 -14.55
CA GLY A 235 29.53 -25.09 -16.01
C GLY A 235 30.88 -25.51 -16.57
N GLU A 236 31.09 -26.79 -16.84
CA GLU A 236 32.34 -27.29 -17.47
C GLU A 236 32.68 -26.54 -18.77
N GLN A 237 31.66 -26.21 -19.59
CA GLN A 237 31.83 -25.46 -20.83
C GLN A 237 32.22 -23.98 -20.61
N ARG A 238 31.91 -23.40 -19.46
CA ARG A 238 32.23 -22.00 -19.14
C ARG A 238 33.46 -21.85 -18.25
N ALA A 239 33.99 -22.93 -17.71
CA ALA A 239 35.08 -22.96 -16.73
C ALA A 239 34.83 -22.02 -15.53
N VAL A 240 33.55 -21.93 -15.09
CA VAL A 240 33.11 -21.11 -13.97
C VAL A 240 32.30 -21.96 -12.99
N THR A 241 32.65 -21.86 -11.72
CA THR A 241 31.85 -22.40 -10.61
C THR A 241 31.15 -21.25 -9.92
N GLU A 242 29.81 -21.31 -9.78
CA GLU A 242 29.02 -20.33 -9.07
C GLU A 242 28.79 -20.77 -7.62
N ILE A 243 29.06 -19.86 -6.69
CA ILE A 243 28.94 -20.08 -5.25
C ILE A 243 28.04 -18.98 -4.69
N ALA A 244 26.91 -19.37 -4.10
CA ALA A 244 26.00 -18.45 -3.44
C ALA A 244 26.34 -18.28 -1.95
N ASP A 245 26.34 -17.04 -1.47
CA ASP A 245 26.44 -16.67 -0.06
C ASP A 245 25.21 -15.90 0.37
N PRO A 246 24.79 -15.97 1.64
CA PRO A 246 23.73 -15.13 2.21
C PRO A 246 24.02 -13.63 2.01
N VAL A 247 22.98 -12.82 1.85
CA VAL A 247 23.15 -11.36 1.89
C VAL A 247 23.31 -10.84 3.32
N GLY A 248 22.69 -11.51 4.32
CA GLY A 248 22.83 -11.19 5.74
C GLY A 248 21.51 -10.82 6.41
N VAL A 249 21.33 -9.57 6.83
CA VAL A 249 20.11 -9.09 7.47
C VAL A 249 19.21 -8.43 6.42
N VAL A 250 18.00 -8.95 6.25
CA VAL A 250 17.00 -8.46 5.31
C VAL A 250 15.91 -7.70 6.06
N LEU A 251 15.62 -6.47 5.65
CA LEU A 251 14.47 -5.71 6.14
C LEU A 251 13.25 -5.97 5.24
N GLY A 252 12.25 -6.64 5.78
CA GLY A 252 10.97 -6.91 5.11
C GLY A 252 9.93 -5.85 5.43
N LEU A 253 9.53 -5.05 4.44
CA LEU A 253 8.41 -4.11 4.56
C LEU A 253 7.12 -4.80 4.14
N ILE A 254 6.14 -4.81 5.04
CA ILE A 254 4.91 -5.61 4.91
C ILE A 254 3.69 -4.69 4.72
N PRO A 255 2.86 -4.90 3.67
CA PRO A 255 1.68 -4.10 3.41
C PRO A 255 0.50 -4.50 4.30
N MET A 256 -0.45 -3.59 4.51
CA MET A 256 -1.69 -3.89 5.25
C MET A 256 -2.67 -4.78 4.48
N THR A 257 -2.55 -4.85 3.17
CA THR A 257 -3.48 -5.63 2.32
C THR A 257 -3.30 -7.13 2.47
N ASN A 258 -2.05 -7.58 2.63
CA ASN A 258 -1.68 -9.00 2.70
C ASN A 258 -0.59 -9.23 3.77
N PRO A 259 -0.82 -8.86 5.05
CA PRO A 259 0.25 -8.83 6.05
C PRO A 259 0.81 -10.22 6.36
N VAL A 260 -0.05 -11.20 6.62
CA VAL A 260 0.35 -12.56 7.00
C VAL A 260 1.04 -13.29 5.85
N SER A 261 0.37 -13.38 4.71
CA SER A 261 0.92 -14.11 3.55
C SER A 261 2.24 -13.52 3.05
N THR A 262 2.38 -12.18 3.01
CA THR A 262 3.64 -11.54 2.61
C THR A 262 4.75 -11.78 3.64
N LEU A 263 4.43 -11.77 4.93
CA LEU A 263 5.39 -12.02 6.00
C LEU A 263 5.90 -13.47 5.96
N VAL A 264 4.99 -14.45 5.91
CA VAL A 264 5.34 -15.88 5.82
C VAL A 264 6.20 -16.15 4.59
N PHE A 265 5.78 -15.66 3.42
CA PHE A 265 6.54 -15.75 2.18
C PHE A 265 7.97 -15.21 2.34
N LYS A 266 8.13 -13.99 2.88
CA LYS A 266 9.46 -13.39 3.07
C LYS A 266 10.30 -14.17 4.07
N ALA A 267 9.70 -14.68 5.14
CA ALA A 267 10.40 -15.52 6.10
C ALA A 267 10.98 -16.79 5.45
N LEU A 268 10.17 -17.50 4.65
CA LEU A 268 10.61 -18.73 4.00
C LEU A 268 11.76 -18.50 3.00
N ILE A 269 11.68 -17.46 2.15
CA ILE A 269 12.74 -17.18 1.18
C ILE A 269 14.03 -16.66 1.86
N CYS A 270 13.94 -15.90 2.96
CA CYS A 270 15.10 -15.48 3.74
C CYS A 270 15.77 -16.71 4.41
N ILE A 271 15.00 -17.58 5.04
CA ILE A 271 15.55 -18.81 5.66
C ILE A 271 16.22 -19.70 4.60
N LYS A 272 15.63 -19.83 3.39
CA LYS A 272 16.25 -20.59 2.29
C LYS A 272 17.61 -20.02 1.91
N ALA A 273 17.74 -18.71 1.85
CA ALA A 273 18.99 -18.00 1.61
C ALA A 273 19.93 -17.94 2.84
N ARG A 274 19.52 -18.48 3.98
CA ARG A 274 20.20 -18.38 5.29
C ARG A 274 20.35 -16.93 5.77
N ASP A 275 19.40 -16.08 5.44
CA ASP A 275 19.33 -14.70 5.89
C ASP A 275 18.44 -14.57 7.13
N ALA A 276 18.68 -13.51 7.91
CA ALA A 276 17.77 -13.10 8.97
C ALA A 276 16.76 -12.08 8.44
N LEU A 277 15.52 -12.11 8.93
CA LEU A 277 14.46 -11.21 8.54
C LEU A 277 14.06 -10.28 9.69
N ILE A 278 14.15 -8.97 9.48
CA ILE A 278 13.51 -7.97 10.34
C ILE A 278 12.23 -7.50 9.65
N VAL A 279 11.09 -7.61 10.34
CA VAL A 279 9.76 -7.27 9.83
C VAL A 279 9.35 -5.89 10.30
N SER A 280 9.10 -4.98 9.36
CA SER A 280 8.42 -3.71 9.60
C SER A 280 7.12 -3.68 8.81
N CYS A 281 5.98 -3.68 9.50
CA CYS A 281 4.67 -3.74 8.86
C CYS A 281 3.96 -2.39 8.88
N HIS A 282 2.88 -2.30 8.09
CA HIS A 282 1.98 -1.15 8.16
C HIS A 282 1.34 -1.08 9.55
N ARG A 283 1.22 0.12 10.13
CA ARG A 283 0.68 0.33 11.48
C ARG A 283 -0.72 -0.26 11.71
N ASP A 284 -1.55 -0.30 10.66
CA ASP A 284 -2.92 -0.80 10.71
C ASP A 284 -3.00 -2.35 10.58
N ALA A 285 -1.84 -3.04 10.58
CA ALA A 285 -1.71 -4.50 10.61
C ALA A 285 -0.62 -4.94 11.60
N ALA A 286 -0.30 -4.09 12.59
CA ALA A 286 0.82 -4.29 13.50
C ALA A 286 0.62 -5.49 14.44
N ASN A 287 -0.61 -5.68 14.93
CA ASN A 287 -0.91 -6.77 15.88
C ASN A 287 -0.88 -8.12 15.18
N VAL A 288 -1.52 -8.26 14.02
CA VAL A 288 -1.51 -9.52 13.27
C VAL A 288 -0.11 -9.86 12.77
N ALA A 289 0.69 -8.86 12.39
CA ALA A 289 2.09 -9.08 12.02
C ALA A 289 2.92 -9.54 13.23
N ALA A 290 2.76 -8.93 14.41
CA ALA A 290 3.44 -9.35 15.64
C ALA A 290 3.05 -10.78 16.04
N THR A 291 1.76 -11.12 15.97
CA THR A 291 1.27 -12.50 16.20
C THR A 291 1.91 -13.49 15.23
N THR A 292 1.97 -13.14 13.93
CA THR A 292 2.59 -14.00 12.92
C THR A 292 4.08 -14.19 13.16
N VAL A 293 4.81 -13.11 13.50
CA VAL A 293 6.23 -13.20 13.89
C VAL A 293 6.41 -14.13 15.10
N GLY A 294 5.59 -13.97 16.14
CA GLY A 294 5.63 -14.83 17.34
C GLY A 294 5.45 -16.30 16.98
N LEU A 295 4.43 -16.60 16.18
CA LEU A 295 4.12 -17.95 15.72
C LEU A 295 5.28 -18.58 14.93
N LEU A 296 5.94 -17.85 14.04
CA LEU A 296 7.11 -18.36 13.32
C LEU A 296 8.31 -18.53 14.24
N ARG A 297 8.55 -17.61 15.19
CA ARG A 297 9.63 -17.69 16.18
C ARG A 297 9.53 -18.91 17.10
N ASP A 298 8.32 -19.36 17.42
CA ASP A 298 8.10 -20.54 18.28
C ASP A 298 8.58 -21.85 17.63
N VAL A 299 8.68 -21.90 16.30
CA VAL A 299 9.18 -23.06 15.55
C VAL A 299 10.71 -23.12 15.58
N LEU A 300 11.38 -21.98 15.49
CA LEU A 300 12.83 -21.88 15.26
C LEU A 300 13.66 -22.67 16.28
N PRO A 301 13.49 -22.51 17.62
CA PRO A 301 14.30 -23.23 18.60
C PRO A 301 14.09 -24.74 18.59
N ARG A 302 12.91 -25.23 18.20
CA ARG A 302 12.59 -26.66 18.09
C ARG A 302 13.41 -27.35 17.00
N HIS A 303 13.89 -26.56 16.02
CA HIS A 303 14.78 -27.01 14.93
C HIS A 303 16.23 -26.57 15.14
N GLY A 304 16.59 -26.09 16.34
CA GLY A 304 17.93 -25.64 16.69
C GLY A 304 18.34 -24.32 16.02
N ALA A 305 17.37 -23.52 15.58
CA ALA A 305 17.59 -22.21 14.98
C ALA A 305 17.35 -21.10 16.04
N PRO A 306 18.14 -20.01 16.02
CA PRO A 306 17.90 -18.88 16.92
C PRO A 306 16.57 -18.21 16.60
N ALA A 307 15.79 -17.87 17.65
CA ALA A 307 14.54 -17.15 17.48
C ALA A 307 14.72 -15.78 16.79
N ASP A 308 15.89 -15.17 16.91
CA ASP A 308 16.20 -13.85 16.34
C ASP A 308 16.51 -13.87 14.83
N LEU A 309 16.37 -15.03 14.16
CA LEU A 309 16.34 -15.11 12.69
C LEU A 309 15.13 -14.41 12.08
N ILE A 310 14.00 -14.35 12.81
CA ILE A 310 12.81 -13.64 12.39
C ILE A 310 12.42 -12.71 13.54
N GLN A 311 12.55 -11.41 13.33
CA GLN A 311 12.21 -10.42 14.34
C GLN A 311 11.19 -9.42 13.80
N GLY A 312 10.21 -9.03 14.62
CA GLY A 312 9.39 -7.83 14.39
C GLY A 312 10.06 -6.62 15.05
N VAL A 313 9.86 -5.44 14.47
CA VAL A 313 10.25 -4.20 15.14
C VAL A 313 9.51 -4.11 16.49
N PRO A 314 10.20 -3.88 17.63
CA PRO A 314 9.59 -3.88 18.95
C PRO A 314 8.83 -2.57 19.28
N TRP A 315 8.90 -1.60 18.40
CA TRP A 315 8.22 -0.30 18.51
C TRP A 315 7.04 -0.20 17.54
N ARG A 316 6.15 0.75 17.80
CA ARG A 316 5.05 1.04 16.87
C ARG A 316 5.60 1.51 15.52
N PRO A 317 5.23 0.88 14.39
CA PRO A 317 5.74 1.27 13.08
C PRO A 317 5.43 2.73 12.75
N SER A 318 6.47 3.51 12.43
CA SER A 318 6.37 4.89 11.97
C SER A 318 7.21 5.09 10.70
N ARG A 319 6.92 6.13 9.93
CA ARG A 319 7.71 6.45 8.72
C ARG A 319 9.17 6.77 9.07
N ALA A 320 9.38 7.54 10.13
CA ALA A 320 10.72 7.94 10.57
C ALA A 320 11.56 6.74 11.03
N ALA A 321 11.02 5.89 11.90
CA ALA A 321 11.70 4.68 12.37
C ALA A 321 11.98 3.69 11.23
N THR A 322 11.02 3.52 10.31
CA THR A 322 11.22 2.67 9.13
C THR A 322 12.31 3.23 8.21
N ALA A 323 12.33 4.55 7.99
CA ALA A 323 13.37 5.20 7.18
C ALA A 323 14.76 5.13 7.83
N ALA A 324 14.85 5.24 9.16
CA ALA A 324 16.10 5.03 9.90
C ALA A 324 16.60 3.60 9.74
N LEU A 325 15.71 2.59 9.92
CA LEU A 325 16.05 1.19 9.75
C LEU A 325 16.46 0.84 8.31
N MET A 326 15.84 1.46 7.30
CA MET A 326 16.24 1.33 5.90
C MET A 326 17.68 1.80 5.64
N ARG A 327 18.17 2.79 6.39
CA ARG A 327 19.53 3.36 6.27
C ARG A 327 20.53 2.73 7.24
N HIS A 328 20.09 1.84 8.10
CA HIS A 328 20.95 1.23 9.11
C HIS A 328 22.04 0.38 8.46
N HIS A 329 23.31 0.62 8.80
CA HIS A 329 24.49 0.00 8.16
C HIS A 329 24.53 -1.52 8.28
N GLY A 330 23.89 -2.10 9.29
CA GLY A 330 23.79 -3.56 9.47
C GLY A 330 22.63 -4.22 8.71
N VAL A 331 21.79 -3.45 8.00
CA VAL A 331 20.77 -3.98 7.08
C VAL A 331 21.40 -4.14 5.71
N SER A 332 21.47 -5.38 5.22
CA SER A 332 22.13 -5.72 3.95
C SER A 332 21.22 -5.51 2.75
N MET A 333 19.92 -5.75 2.89
CA MET A 333 18.94 -5.65 1.81
C MET A 333 17.54 -5.29 2.32
N ILE A 334 16.77 -4.61 1.49
CA ILE A 334 15.36 -4.25 1.76
C ILE A 334 14.47 -4.99 0.77
N LEU A 335 13.49 -5.76 1.28
CA LEU A 335 12.38 -6.30 0.51
C LEU A 335 11.13 -5.45 0.73
N ALA A 336 10.86 -4.51 -0.19
CA ALA A 336 9.77 -3.56 -0.06
C ALA A 336 8.51 -4.02 -0.80
N THR A 337 7.45 -4.36 -0.05
CA THR A 337 6.11 -4.57 -0.60
C THR A 337 5.18 -3.52 -0.02
N GLY A 338 4.70 -2.59 -0.85
CA GLY A 338 3.88 -1.48 -0.37
C GLY A 338 3.54 -0.49 -1.48
N GLY A 339 2.94 0.64 -1.11
CA GLY A 339 2.63 1.70 -2.07
C GLY A 339 3.89 2.38 -2.63
N THR A 340 3.72 3.10 -3.76
CA THR A 340 4.82 3.73 -4.51
C THR A 340 5.76 4.58 -3.63
N ALA A 341 5.22 5.36 -2.69
CA ALA A 341 6.04 6.18 -1.80
C ALA A 341 6.99 5.34 -0.92
N MET A 342 6.52 4.20 -0.38
CA MET A 342 7.35 3.30 0.42
C MET A 342 8.45 2.64 -0.42
N VAL A 343 8.12 2.21 -1.63
CA VAL A 343 9.07 1.61 -2.58
C VAL A 343 10.13 2.64 -3.01
N THR A 344 9.72 3.87 -3.30
CA THR A 344 10.65 4.98 -3.60
C THR A 344 11.57 5.25 -2.43
N ALA A 345 11.06 5.31 -1.19
CA ALA A 345 11.88 5.50 0.00
C ALA A 345 12.91 4.37 0.19
N ALA A 346 12.53 3.11 -0.06
CA ALA A 346 13.45 1.98 -0.02
C ALA A 346 14.60 2.13 -1.03
N TYR A 347 14.31 2.45 -2.28
CA TYR A 347 15.33 2.68 -3.31
C TYR A 347 16.20 3.91 -3.04
N SER A 348 15.68 4.92 -2.35
CA SER A 348 16.40 6.15 -2.01
C SER A 348 17.19 6.07 -0.70
N SER A 349 17.12 4.94 0.03
CA SER A 349 17.76 4.78 1.33
C SER A 349 19.29 4.64 1.28
N GLY A 350 19.83 4.22 0.14
CA GLY A 350 21.25 3.85 -0.03
C GLY A 350 21.53 2.38 0.25
N THR A 351 20.61 1.65 0.89
CA THR A 351 20.69 0.18 1.08
C THR A 351 20.15 -0.53 -0.16
N PRO A 352 20.78 -1.61 -0.65
CA PRO A 352 20.24 -2.42 -1.73
C PRO A 352 18.78 -2.80 -1.49
N ALA A 353 17.92 -2.61 -2.48
CA ALA A 353 16.49 -2.84 -2.32
C ALA A 353 15.89 -3.60 -3.50
N ILE A 354 14.91 -4.45 -3.19
CA ILE A 354 13.98 -5.03 -4.14
C ILE A 354 12.58 -4.55 -3.74
N GLY A 355 12.02 -3.70 -4.58
CA GLY A 355 10.68 -3.16 -4.38
C GLY A 355 9.74 -3.59 -5.49
N VAL A 356 8.46 -3.63 -5.19
CA VAL A 356 7.41 -3.93 -6.16
C VAL A 356 6.53 -2.71 -6.36
N GLY A 357 6.26 -2.37 -7.62
CA GLY A 357 5.39 -1.26 -8.00
C GLY A 357 3.91 -1.56 -7.79
N ALA A 358 3.09 -0.53 -7.97
CA ALA A 358 1.64 -0.68 -8.05
C ALA A 358 1.26 -1.50 -9.29
N GLY A 359 0.17 -2.26 -9.21
CA GLY A 359 -0.36 -3.02 -10.33
C GLY A 359 -1.56 -2.32 -10.96
N ASN A 360 -1.61 -2.24 -12.27
CA ASN A 360 -2.79 -1.77 -13.01
C ASN A 360 -2.99 -2.66 -14.23
N ALA A 361 -3.28 -3.95 -13.97
CA ALA A 361 -3.29 -4.97 -14.99
C ALA A 361 -4.48 -4.81 -15.97
N PRO A 362 -4.24 -4.63 -17.28
CA PRO A 362 -5.27 -4.80 -18.29
C PRO A 362 -5.50 -6.28 -18.58
N ALA A 363 -6.76 -6.66 -18.81
CA ALA A 363 -7.13 -7.96 -19.35
C ALA A 363 -7.84 -7.78 -20.69
N TRP A 364 -7.20 -8.24 -21.76
CA TRP A 364 -7.77 -8.13 -23.10
C TRP A 364 -8.52 -9.39 -23.50
N VAL A 365 -9.81 -9.26 -23.77
CA VAL A 365 -10.67 -10.31 -24.30
C VAL A 365 -10.81 -10.09 -25.80
N CYS A 366 -10.15 -10.93 -26.58
CA CYS A 366 -10.08 -10.86 -28.03
C CYS A 366 -11.33 -11.44 -28.69
N ALA A 367 -11.54 -11.13 -29.97
CA ALA A 367 -12.67 -11.61 -30.76
C ALA A 367 -12.79 -13.15 -30.83
N ASP A 368 -11.66 -13.87 -30.72
CA ASP A 368 -11.58 -15.33 -30.76
C ASP A 368 -11.51 -15.99 -29.38
N ALA A 369 -11.68 -15.22 -28.29
CA ALA A 369 -11.63 -15.72 -26.93
C ALA A 369 -12.78 -16.70 -26.64
N ASP A 370 -12.51 -17.59 -25.68
CA ASP A 370 -13.57 -18.31 -24.99
C ASP A 370 -14.20 -17.36 -23.96
N VAL A 371 -15.31 -16.77 -24.36
CA VAL A 371 -15.96 -15.67 -23.64
C VAL A 371 -16.44 -16.09 -22.25
N GLU A 372 -17.04 -17.29 -22.15
CA GLU A 372 -17.55 -17.85 -20.91
C GLU A 372 -16.42 -18.17 -19.94
N ALA A 373 -15.38 -18.84 -20.41
CA ALA A 373 -14.21 -19.16 -19.60
C ALA A 373 -13.48 -17.90 -19.15
N ALA A 374 -13.31 -16.91 -20.04
CA ALA A 374 -12.68 -15.63 -19.69
C ALA A 374 -13.47 -14.88 -18.61
N ALA A 375 -14.81 -14.84 -18.71
CA ALA A 375 -15.67 -14.20 -17.71
C ALA A 375 -15.56 -14.87 -16.33
N GLN A 376 -15.57 -16.22 -16.30
CA GLN A 376 -15.39 -16.99 -15.07
C GLN A 376 -14.03 -16.70 -14.42
N MET A 377 -12.94 -16.69 -15.19
CA MET A 377 -11.58 -16.38 -14.71
C MET A 377 -11.50 -14.97 -14.14
N VAL A 378 -12.03 -13.98 -14.86
CA VAL A 378 -12.05 -12.57 -14.41
C VAL A 378 -12.82 -12.41 -13.10
N VAL A 379 -14.00 -13.00 -12.98
CA VAL A 379 -14.82 -12.89 -11.76
C VAL A 379 -14.18 -13.64 -10.59
N ALA A 380 -13.62 -14.82 -10.83
CA ALA A 380 -12.89 -15.58 -9.82
C ALA A 380 -11.64 -14.85 -9.34
N SER A 381 -10.91 -14.22 -10.26
CA SER A 381 -9.68 -13.47 -9.99
C SER A 381 -9.95 -12.16 -9.25
N LYS A 382 -10.73 -11.26 -9.86
CA LYS A 382 -10.97 -9.92 -9.28
C LYS A 382 -11.89 -9.94 -8.07
N GLY A 383 -12.76 -10.95 -7.97
CA GLY A 383 -13.58 -11.18 -6.79
C GLY A 383 -12.82 -11.77 -5.60
N PHE A 384 -11.65 -12.37 -5.83
CA PHE A 384 -10.83 -12.99 -4.79
C PHE A 384 -10.27 -11.93 -3.83
N ASP A 385 -10.48 -12.16 -2.55
CA ASP A 385 -10.13 -11.27 -1.45
C ASP A 385 -10.48 -9.80 -1.73
N HIS A 386 -11.67 -9.59 -2.27
CA HIS A 386 -12.19 -8.27 -2.65
C HIS A 386 -11.25 -7.46 -3.56
N GLY A 387 -10.52 -8.14 -4.45
CA GLY A 387 -9.70 -7.51 -5.50
C GLY A 387 -8.42 -6.82 -5.03
N ILE A 388 -7.87 -7.21 -3.89
CA ILE A 388 -6.67 -6.56 -3.32
C ILE A 388 -5.33 -7.19 -3.73
N ILE A 389 -5.31 -8.17 -4.62
CA ILE A 389 -4.06 -8.64 -5.23
C ILE A 389 -3.65 -7.69 -6.36
N CYS A 390 -2.42 -7.16 -6.30
CA CYS A 390 -1.90 -6.14 -7.21
C CYS A 390 -1.85 -6.59 -8.69
N GLY A 391 -1.73 -7.88 -8.97
CA GLY A 391 -1.74 -8.44 -10.33
C GLY A 391 -3.13 -8.83 -10.83
N SER A 392 -4.20 -8.65 -10.03
CA SER A 392 -5.58 -8.88 -10.48
C SER A 392 -5.96 -7.88 -11.57
N GLU A 393 -6.91 -8.25 -12.40
CA GLU A 393 -7.48 -7.39 -13.42
C GLU A 393 -7.96 -6.06 -12.80
N ASN A 394 -7.58 -4.95 -13.41
CA ASN A 394 -8.09 -3.63 -13.04
C ASN A 394 -8.95 -3.03 -14.15
N ASN A 395 -8.64 -3.39 -15.38
CA ASN A 395 -9.31 -2.86 -16.55
C ASN A 395 -9.51 -3.99 -17.58
N LEU A 396 -10.74 -4.17 -18.01
CA LEU A 396 -11.09 -5.04 -19.12
C LEU A 396 -10.99 -4.25 -20.42
N VAL A 397 -10.31 -4.80 -21.39
CA VAL A 397 -10.30 -4.33 -22.78
C VAL A 397 -10.99 -5.41 -23.60
N VAL A 398 -12.15 -5.12 -24.18
CA VAL A 398 -12.99 -6.13 -24.81
C VAL A 398 -13.17 -5.79 -26.28
N ASP A 399 -12.89 -6.75 -27.16
CA ASP A 399 -13.17 -6.58 -28.58
C ASP A 399 -14.66 -6.33 -28.81
N ARG A 400 -14.99 -5.34 -29.63
CA ARG A 400 -16.36 -4.91 -29.90
C ARG A 400 -17.26 -6.07 -30.33
N SER A 401 -16.72 -7.00 -31.12
CA SER A 401 -17.47 -8.15 -31.65
C SER A 401 -17.98 -9.12 -30.58
N VAL A 402 -17.34 -9.16 -29.41
CA VAL A 402 -17.69 -10.07 -28.30
C VAL A 402 -18.19 -9.33 -27.05
N GLN A 403 -18.30 -8.01 -27.09
CA GLN A 403 -18.63 -7.19 -25.91
C GLN A 403 -19.96 -7.59 -25.26
N ASP A 404 -21.03 -7.76 -26.03
CA ASP A 404 -22.35 -8.09 -25.50
C ASP A 404 -22.40 -9.52 -24.93
N SER A 405 -21.75 -10.47 -25.60
CA SER A 405 -21.65 -11.85 -25.12
C SER A 405 -20.83 -11.92 -23.83
N PHE A 406 -19.72 -11.20 -23.76
CA PHE A 406 -18.88 -11.13 -22.59
C PHE A 406 -19.57 -10.45 -21.39
N ALA A 407 -20.35 -9.37 -21.64
CA ALA A 407 -21.16 -8.74 -20.60
C ALA A 407 -22.24 -9.68 -20.04
N ARG A 408 -22.85 -10.51 -20.88
CA ARG A 408 -23.78 -11.57 -20.42
C ARG A 408 -23.06 -12.65 -19.62
N ALA A 409 -21.90 -13.12 -20.09
CA ALA A 409 -21.09 -14.10 -19.41
C ALA A 409 -20.59 -13.61 -18.04
N LEU A 410 -20.19 -12.34 -17.93
CA LEU A 410 -19.83 -11.70 -16.65
C LEU A 410 -20.99 -11.72 -15.65
N ARG A 411 -22.22 -11.40 -16.09
CA ARG A 411 -23.42 -11.48 -15.24
C ARG A 411 -23.69 -12.92 -14.78
N SER A 412 -23.58 -13.87 -15.69
CA SER A 412 -23.75 -15.30 -15.36
C SER A 412 -22.69 -15.82 -14.39
N ALA A 413 -21.46 -15.26 -14.44
CA ALA A 413 -20.38 -15.59 -13.51
C ALA A 413 -20.47 -14.87 -12.15
N GLY A 414 -21.44 -13.96 -11.95
CA GLY A 414 -21.68 -13.28 -10.68
C GLY A 414 -21.17 -11.83 -10.62
N ALA A 415 -20.91 -11.20 -11.77
CA ALA A 415 -20.60 -9.77 -11.81
C ALA A 415 -21.87 -8.92 -12.00
N ALA A 416 -21.92 -7.75 -11.37
CA ALA A 416 -22.89 -6.71 -11.69
C ALA A 416 -22.28 -5.77 -12.75
N VAL A 417 -22.79 -5.87 -13.99
CA VAL A 417 -22.40 -4.96 -15.08
C VAL A 417 -23.33 -3.76 -15.04
N LEU A 418 -22.77 -2.60 -14.69
CA LEU A 418 -23.46 -1.35 -14.45
C LEU A 418 -23.87 -0.65 -15.75
N ASP A 419 -24.85 0.24 -15.67
CA ASP A 419 -25.11 1.24 -16.70
C ASP A 419 -24.27 2.51 -16.47
N ALA A 420 -24.39 3.49 -17.35
CA ALA A 420 -23.64 4.75 -17.25
C ALA A 420 -23.99 5.54 -15.97
N THR A 421 -25.27 5.58 -15.59
CA THR A 421 -25.74 6.30 -14.40
C THR A 421 -25.17 5.70 -13.13
N ASP A 422 -25.20 4.39 -13.02
CA ASP A 422 -24.63 3.66 -11.87
C ASP A 422 -23.09 3.71 -11.89
N GLY A 423 -22.46 3.73 -13.06
CA GLY A 423 -21.04 4.01 -13.21
C GLY A 423 -20.65 5.37 -12.62
N ASP A 424 -21.42 6.41 -12.89
CA ASP A 424 -21.19 7.76 -12.33
C ASP A 424 -21.41 7.79 -10.80
N ARG A 425 -22.40 7.06 -10.29
CA ARG A 425 -22.63 6.93 -8.84
C ARG A 425 -21.46 6.20 -8.18
N LEU A 426 -20.98 5.12 -8.79
CA LEU A 426 -19.83 4.38 -8.32
C LEU A 426 -18.57 5.27 -8.28
N ALA A 427 -18.32 6.07 -9.32
CA ALA A 427 -17.16 6.96 -9.39
C ALA A 427 -17.09 7.93 -8.21
N ARG A 428 -18.23 8.55 -7.84
CA ARG A 428 -18.30 9.50 -6.72
C ARG A 428 -17.99 8.89 -5.36
N VAL A 429 -18.28 7.62 -5.18
CA VAL A 429 -17.99 6.88 -3.94
C VAL A 429 -16.59 6.29 -3.96
N ALA A 430 -16.18 5.72 -5.10
CA ALA A 430 -14.95 4.96 -5.21
C ALA A 430 -13.70 5.84 -5.29
N PHE A 431 -13.77 7.00 -5.92
CA PHE A 431 -12.58 7.81 -6.18
C PHE A 431 -12.58 9.14 -5.44
N ASP A 432 -11.41 9.60 -5.04
CA ASP A 432 -11.22 10.92 -4.45
C ASP A 432 -11.23 11.98 -5.56
N ASP A 433 -12.03 13.03 -5.37
CA ASP A 433 -12.21 14.11 -6.36
C ASP A 433 -10.93 14.94 -6.56
N ARG A 434 -9.98 14.91 -5.61
CA ARG A 434 -8.75 15.72 -5.62
C ARG A 434 -7.68 15.10 -6.52
N ASP A 435 -7.46 13.80 -6.42
CA ASP A 435 -6.35 13.12 -7.09
C ASP A 435 -6.76 11.88 -7.89
N GLY A 436 -8.04 11.53 -7.87
CA GLY A 436 -8.61 10.38 -8.60
C GLY A 436 -8.18 9.01 -8.04
N ARG A 437 -7.61 8.95 -6.83
CA ARG A 437 -7.23 7.69 -6.19
C ARG A 437 -8.43 6.99 -5.58
N LEU A 438 -8.32 5.68 -5.44
CA LEU A 438 -9.32 4.88 -4.73
C LEU A 438 -9.43 5.35 -3.27
N ARG A 439 -10.67 5.62 -2.83
CA ARG A 439 -10.92 6.02 -1.44
C ARG A 439 -10.68 4.85 -0.49
N ARG A 440 -10.13 5.14 0.69
CA ARG A 440 -9.85 4.12 1.72
C ARG A 440 -11.12 3.37 2.16
N THR A 441 -12.27 4.02 2.13
CA THR A 441 -13.58 3.42 2.47
C THR A 441 -14.04 2.33 1.50
N VAL A 442 -13.42 2.24 0.32
CA VAL A 442 -13.74 1.26 -0.74
C VAL A 442 -12.65 0.18 -0.83
N LEU A 443 -11.44 0.47 -0.33
CA LEU A 443 -10.31 -0.43 -0.39
C LEU A 443 -10.63 -1.79 0.25
N GLY A 444 -10.61 -2.86 -0.56
CA GLY A 444 -10.84 -4.22 -0.10
C GLY A 444 -12.23 -4.50 0.50
N GLN A 445 -13.22 -3.68 0.17
CA GLN A 445 -14.60 -3.90 0.58
C GLN A 445 -15.34 -4.81 -0.38
N ALA A 446 -16.38 -5.50 0.10
CA ALA A 446 -17.22 -6.35 -0.75
C ALA A 446 -17.94 -5.53 -1.83
N ALA A 447 -18.15 -6.10 -3.02
CA ALA A 447 -18.84 -5.45 -4.13
C ALA A 447 -20.24 -4.95 -3.73
N THR A 448 -20.98 -5.74 -2.97
CA THR A 448 -22.31 -5.35 -2.45
C THR A 448 -22.26 -4.19 -1.47
N SER A 449 -21.22 -4.09 -0.63
CA SER A 449 -21.03 -2.98 0.30
C SER A 449 -20.71 -1.68 -0.45
N ILE A 450 -19.87 -1.77 -1.49
CA ILE A 450 -19.53 -0.62 -2.35
C ILE A 450 -20.76 -0.14 -3.11
N ALA A 451 -21.55 -1.07 -3.68
CA ALA A 451 -22.80 -0.76 -4.37
C ALA A 451 -23.80 -0.06 -3.44
N ALA A 452 -23.97 -0.56 -2.22
CA ALA A 452 -24.86 0.05 -1.22
C ALA A 452 -24.42 1.48 -0.87
N GLN A 453 -23.13 1.74 -0.67
CA GLN A 453 -22.58 3.09 -0.45
C GLN A 453 -22.88 4.04 -1.62
N ALA A 454 -22.88 3.50 -2.86
CA ALA A 454 -23.16 4.27 -4.07
C ALA A 454 -24.66 4.39 -4.39
N GLY A 455 -25.53 3.76 -3.61
CA GLY A 455 -26.97 3.71 -3.89
C GLY A 455 -27.31 2.92 -5.16
N ILE A 456 -26.52 1.90 -5.48
CA ILE A 456 -26.66 1.03 -6.65
C ILE A 456 -27.30 -0.29 -6.22
N SER A 457 -28.35 -0.72 -6.93
CA SER A 457 -28.98 -2.02 -6.69
C SER A 457 -28.24 -3.11 -7.49
N VAL A 458 -27.72 -4.12 -6.78
CA VAL A 458 -27.03 -5.27 -7.38
C VAL A 458 -27.57 -6.58 -6.82
N PRO A 459 -27.41 -7.72 -7.51
CA PRO A 459 -27.75 -9.04 -6.96
C PRO A 459 -27.02 -9.28 -5.62
N ALA A 460 -27.68 -9.92 -4.66
CA ALA A 460 -27.14 -10.18 -3.31
C ALA A 460 -25.82 -10.97 -3.32
N GLY A 461 -25.57 -11.81 -4.32
CA GLY A 461 -24.33 -12.56 -4.51
C GLY A 461 -23.31 -11.90 -5.43
N ALA A 462 -23.46 -10.60 -5.78
CA ALA A 462 -22.54 -9.92 -6.67
C ALA A 462 -21.13 -9.89 -6.08
N ARG A 463 -20.19 -10.49 -6.80
CA ARG A 463 -18.77 -10.56 -6.40
C ARG A 463 -17.94 -9.43 -6.99
N LEU A 464 -18.45 -8.74 -8.01
CA LEU A 464 -17.71 -7.78 -8.81
C LEU A 464 -18.64 -6.71 -9.39
N LEU A 465 -18.20 -5.46 -9.40
CA LEU A 465 -18.82 -4.34 -10.09
C LEU A 465 -18.04 -4.04 -11.37
N VAL A 466 -18.70 -4.04 -12.51
CA VAL A 466 -18.08 -3.73 -13.81
C VAL A 466 -18.72 -2.48 -14.37
N ALA A 467 -17.94 -1.42 -14.54
CA ALA A 467 -18.37 -0.15 -15.13
C ALA A 467 -17.91 -0.05 -16.59
N PRO A 468 -18.82 -0.13 -17.58
CA PRO A 468 -18.51 0.27 -18.94
C PRO A 468 -18.17 1.75 -18.98
N VAL A 469 -17.03 2.09 -19.56
CA VAL A 469 -16.51 3.46 -19.56
C VAL A 469 -16.07 3.88 -20.97
N PRO A 470 -16.18 5.15 -21.33
CA PRO A 470 -15.67 5.64 -22.60
C PRO A 470 -14.13 5.58 -22.62
N ARG A 471 -13.57 5.59 -23.84
CA ARG A 471 -12.11 5.45 -24.05
C ARG A 471 -11.30 6.52 -23.32
N GLU A 472 -11.82 7.73 -23.27
CA GLU A 472 -11.18 8.90 -22.64
C GLU A 472 -10.96 8.69 -21.12
N ALA A 473 -11.77 7.84 -20.50
CA ALA A 473 -11.65 7.51 -19.07
C ALA A 473 -10.36 6.73 -18.73
N VAL A 474 -9.59 6.29 -19.73
CA VAL A 474 -8.33 5.54 -19.52
C VAL A 474 -7.28 6.37 -18.77
N THR A 475 -7.24 7.67 -18.92
CA THR A 475 -6.33 8.57 -18.19
C THR A 475 -6.92 9.06 -16.87
N GLY A 476 -8.21 8.85 -16.66
CA GLY A 476 -8.95 9.22 -15.46
C GLY A 476 -8.89 8.18 -14.34
N PRO A 477 -9.69 8.36 -13.29
CA PRO A 477 -9.75 7.47 -12.12
C PRO A 477 -10.06 6.01 -12.49
N TYR A 478 -10.97 5.80 -13.44
CA TYR A 478 -11.35 4.48 -13.91
C TYR A 478 -10.21 3.71 -14.61
N GLY A 479 -9.24 4.40 -15.22
CA GLY A 479 -8.08 3.78 -15.85
C GLY A 479 -6.94 3.41 -14.89
N ARG A 480 -7.07 3.69 -13.59
CA ARG A 480 -6.05 3.44 -12.56
C ARG A 480 -6.28 2.14 -11.81
N GLU A 481 -5.30 1.77 -10.97
CA GLU A 481 -5.41 0.62 -10.05
C GLU A 481 -6.59 0.79 -9.08
N LYS A 482 -7.35 -0.28 -8.95
CA LYS A 482 -8.48 -0.40 -8.03
C LYS A 482 -8.27 -1.63 -7.15
N LEU A 483 -7.74 -1.45 -5.95
CA LEU A 483 -7.64 -2.52 -4.94
C LEU A 483 -9.02 -2.74 -4.27
N ALA A 484 -10.00 -3.09 -5.10
CA ALA A 484 -11.40 -3.32 -4.78
C ALA A 484 -12.02 -4.21 -5.87
N PRO A 485 -13.15 -4.88 -5.63
CA PRO A 485 -13.84 -5.69 -6.63
C PRO A 485 -14.59 -4.80 -7.64
N VAL A 486 -13.85 -3.91 -8.28
CA VAL A 486 -14.33 -2.94 -9.27
C VAL A 486 -13.46 -3.05 -10.51
N LEU A 487 -14.09 -3.18 -11.67
CA LEU A 487 -13.46 -3.19 -12.99
C LEU A 487 -14.01 -2.09 -13.88
N SER A 488 -13.14 -1.51 -14.67
CA SER A 488 -13.53 -0.71 -15.83
C SER A 488 -13.58 -1.59 -17.07
N LEU A 489 -14.58 -1.39 -17.95
CA LEU A 489 -14.68 -2.10 -19.20
C LEU A 489 -14.57 -1.09 -20.35
N PHE A 490 -13.51 -1.22 -21.13
CA PHE A 490 -13.20 -0.46 -22.34
C PHE A 490 -13.47 -1.32 -23.58
N THR A 491 -13.96 -0.70 -24.63
CA THR A 491 -14.17 -1.37 -25.93
C THR A 491 -12.98 -1.12 -26.85
N ALA A 492 -12.51 -2.16 -27.52
CA ALA A 492 -11.46 -2.09 -28.53
C ALA A 492 -11.96 -2.48 -29.91
N ASP A 493 -11.46 -1.80 -30.94
CA ASP A 493 -11.76 -2.07 -32.35
C ASP A 493 -10.62 -2.88 -32.98
N GLY A 494 -10.57 -4.18 -32.64
CA GLY A 494 -9.61 -5.14 -33.18
C GLY A 494 -8.22 -5.08 -32.55
N GLN A 495 -7.29 -5.84 -33.12
CA GLN A 495 -5.99 -6.18 -32.51
C GLN A 495 -5.12 -4.94 -32.19
N ARG A 496 -4.97 -4.04 -33.17
CA ARG A 496 -4.09 -2.87 -33.02
C ARG A 496 -4.58 -1.94 -31.92
N ASP A 497 -5.88 -1.77 -31.84
CA ASP A 497 -6.51 -0.89 -30.86
C ASP A 497 -6.47 -1.51 -29.45
N GLY A 498 -6.76 -2.81 -29.32
CA GLY A 498 -6.67 -3.52 -28.03
C GLY A 498 -5.28 -3.47 -27.43
N ILE A 499 -4.24 -3.69 -28.23
CA ILE A 499 -2.84 -3.56 -27.80
C ILE A 499 -2.53 -2.12 -27.35
N ALA A 500 -2.94 -1.12 -28.13
CA ALA A 500 -2.69 0.29 -27.81
C ALA A 500 -3.35 0.68 -26.48
N LEU A 501 -4.59 0.24 -26.27
CA LEU A 501 -5.35 0.54 -25.07
C LEU A 501 -4.76 -0.15 -23.82
N CYS A 502 -4.35 -1.42 -23.93
CA CYS A 502 -3.64 -2.11 -22.83
C CYS A 502 -2.33 -1.41 -22.46
N ARG A 503 -1.57 -0.93 -23.45
CA ARG A 503 -0.34 -0.14 -23.19
C ARG A 503 -0.63 1.17 -22.49
N GLN A 504 -1.70 1.88 -22.88
CA GLN A 504 -2.14 3.11 -22.22
C GLN A 504 -2.50 2.85 -20.74
N ILE A 505 -3.25 1.79 -20.47
CA ILE A 505 -3.64 1.39 -19.12
C ILE A 505 -2.40 1.08 -18.26
N LEU A 506 -1.46 0.29 -18.78
CA LEU A 506 -0.19 0.01 -18.07
C LEU A 506 0.59 1.31 -17.80
N GLY A 507 0.64 2.23 -18.76
CA GLY A 507 1.29 3.53 -18.59
C GLY A 507 0.66 4.40 -17.50
N ASN A 508 -0.59 4.13 -17.13
CA ASN A 508 -1.29 4.84 -16.06
C ASN A 508 -1.09 4.18 -14.67
N GLY A 509 0.15 3.83 -14.34
CA GLY A 509 0.57 3.38 -13.00
C GLY A 509 0.81 1.89 -12.82
N GLY A 510 0.74 1.06 -13.90
CA GLY A 510 0.94 -0.39 -13.83
C GLY A 510 2.12 -0.92 -14.64
N SER A 511 2.97 -0.04 -15.17
CA SER A 511 4.11 -0.44 -16.00
C SER A 511 5.04 -1.42 -15.28
N GLY A 512 5.39 -2.49 -15.99
CA GLY A 512 6.25 -3.55 -15.50
C GLY A 512 5.55 -4.65 -14.71
N HIS A 513 4.28 -4.50 -14.31
CA HIS A 513 3.66 -5.47 -13.42
C HIS A 513 3.09 -6.68 -14.19
N THR A 514 1.85 -6.67 -14.61
CA THR A 514 1.13 -7.82 -15.19
C THR A 514 0.20 -7.34 -16.31
N ALA A 515 0.07 -8.12 -17.37
CA ALA A 515 -0.96 -7.98 -18.39
C ALA A 515 -1.56 -9.35 -18.72
N ILE A 516 -2.85 -9.38 -19.02
CA ILE A 516 -3.61 -10.60 -19.27
C ILE A 516 -4.19 -10.55 -20.69
N ILE A 517 -4.22 -11.68 -21.38
CA ILE A 517 -4.86 -11.84 -22.67
C ILE A 517 -5.69 -13.13 -22.72
N HIS A 518 -6.91 -13.01 -23.21
CA HIS A 518 -7.79 -14.12 -23.51
C HIS A 518 -7.94 -14.25 -25.03
N THR A 519 -7.34 -15.27 -25.63
CA THR A 519 -7.35 -15.55 -27.08
C THR A 519 -6.94 -16.99 -27.35
N ARG A 520 -7.43 -17.57 -28.44
CA ARG A 520 -6.99 -18.87 -28.96
C ARG A 520 -5.79 -18.76 -29.91
N SER A 521 -5.48 -17.55 -30.39
CA SER A 521 -4.42 -17.30 -31.37
C SER A 521 -3.02 -17.20 -30.71
N GLN A 522 -2.18 -18.22 -30.88
CA GLN A 522 -0.79 -18.20 -30.40
C GLN A 522 0.02 -17.03 -30.97
N ARG A 523 -0.24 -16.67 -32.25
CA ARG A 523 0.38 -15.49 -32.86
C ARG A 523 0.03 -14.21 -32.13
N LEU A 524 -1.22 -14.08 -31.72
CA LEU A 524 -1.68 -12.89 -31.00
C LEU A 524 -1.14 -12.86 -29.57
N GLN A 525 -1.05 -14.01 -28.89
CA GLN A 525 -0.41 -14.14 -27.58
C GLN A 525 1.03 -13.62 -27.62
N LEU A 526 1.82 -14.08 -28.60
CA LEU A 526 3.23 -13.67 -28.75
C LEU A 526 3.33 -12.18 -29.12
N SER A 527 2.50 -11.70 -30.06
CA SER A 527 2.46 -10.28 -30.45
C SER A 527 2.10 -9.36 -29.28
N PHE A 528 1.14 -9.76 -28.45
CA PHE A 528 0.77 -9.05 -27.24
C PHE A 528 1.94 -9.04 -26.24
N ALA A 529 2.52 -10.18 -25.95
CA ALA A 529 3.61 -10.31 -25.00
C ALA A 529 4.82 -9.43 -25.37
N GLN A 530 5.19 -9.39 -26.67
CA GLN A 530 6.30 -8.57 -27.15
C GLN A 530 6.05 -7.06 -27.05
N GLN A 531 4.78 -6.63 -27.04
CA GLN A 531 4.42 -5.21 -27.07
C GLN A 531 4.03 -4.66 -25.69
N MET A 532 3.74 -5.51 -24.71
CA MET A 532 3.34 -5.05 -23.36
C MET A 532 4.57 -4.70 -22.52
N PRO A 533 4.63 -3.51 -21.92
CA PRO A 533 5.63 -3.17 -20.92
C PRO A 533 5.24 -3.78 -19.55
N ALA A 534 5.24 -5.11 -19.48
CA ALA A 534 4.89 -5.89 -18.29
C ALA A 534 5.82 -7.09 -18.14
N SER A 535 6.19 -7.43 -16.91
CA SER A 535 7.09 -8.55 -16.62
C SER A 535 6.36 -9.90 -16.66
N ARG A 536 5.06 -9.92 -16.45
CA ARG A 536 4.21 -11.10 -16.46
C ARG A 536 3.09 -10.95 -17.48
N ILE A 537 3.06 -11.88 -18.44
CA ILE A 537 1.99 -11.98 -19.42
C ILE A 537 1.23 -13.28 -19.14
N LEU A 538 -0.01 -13.13 -18.73
CA LEU A 538 -0.88 -14.27 -18.44
C LEU A 538 -1.79 -14.55 -19.64
N VAL A 539 -1.84 -15.79 -20.06
CA VAL A 539 -2.63 -16.23 -21.22
C VAL A 539 -3.73 -17.15 -20.75
N ASN A 540 -4.98 -16.79 -21.03
CA ASN A 540 -6.17 -17.58 -20.70
C ASN A 540 -6.17 -18.06 -19.24
N GLY A 541 -5.84 -17.15 -18.32
CA GLY A 541 -5.73 -17.46 -16.89
C GLY A 541 -6.16 -16.30 -16.02
N PRO A 542 -6.48 -16.57 -14.73
CA PRO A 542 -6.90 -15.56 -13.77
C PRO A 542 -5.70 -14.69 -13.36
N GLY A 543 -5.88 -13.37 -13.31
CA GLY A 543 -4.81 -12.42 -13.00
C GLY A 543 -4.26 -12.56 -11.59
N ALA A 544 -5.13 -12.64 -10.59
CA ALA A 544 -4.75 -12.68 -9.18
C ALA A 544 -3.93 -13.92 -8.82
N GLN A 545 -4.40 -15.08 -9.19
CA GLN A 545 -3.74 -16.36 -8.93
C GLN A 545 -2.54 -16.57 -9.85
N GLY A 546 -2.69 -16.24 -11.13
CA GLY A 546 -1.65 -16.45 -12.12
C GLY A 546 -0.41 -15.59 -11.88
N CYS A 547 -0.54 -14.33 -11.47
CA CYS A 547 0.62 -13.47 -11.26
C CYS A 547 1.52 -13.91 -10.10
N ILE A 548 0.95 -14.56 -9.08
CA ILE A 548 1.70 -15.10 -7.94
C ILE A 548 2.27 -16.50 -8.19
N GLY A 549 2.02 -17.08 -9.37
CA GLY A 549 2.51 -18.42 -9.75
C GLY A 549 1.59 -19.58 -9.38
N LEU A 550 0.34 -19.31 -9.00
CA LEU A 550 -0.62 -20.36 -8.72
C LEU A 550 -1.27 -20.86 -10.03
N GLY A 551 -1.11 -22.15 -10.31
CA GLY A 551 -1.72 -22.82 -11.48
C GLY A 551 -0.99 -22.61 -12.81
N ASN A 552 0.23 -22.11 -12.80
CA ASN A 552 1.08 -21.96 -13.98
C ASN A 552 2.57 -22.17 -13.64
N GLY A 553 3.46 -21.97 -14.62
CA GLY A 553 4.91 -22.20 -14.47
C GLY A 553 5.71 -21.03 -13.89
N LEU A 554 5.08 -19.95 -13.40
CA LEU A 554 5.79 -18.88 -12.72
C LEU A 554 6.19 -19.31 -11.31
N THR A 555 7.32 -18.82 -10.82
CA THR A 555 7.76 -19.06 -9.44
C THR A 555 6.72 -18.53 -8.44
N PRO A 556 6.27 -19.34 -7.47
CA PRO A 556 5.39 -18.89 -6.40
C PRO A 556 6.01 -17.72 -5.61
N SER A 557 5.33 -16.56 -5.61
CA SER A 557 5.86 -15.35 -4.99
C SER A 557 4.76 -14.36 -4.62
N LEU A 558 4.98 -13.63 -3.52
CA LEU A 558 4.17 -12.47 -3.12
C LEU A 558 4.95 -11.14 -3.23
N THR A 559 6.08 -11.16 -3.95
CA THR A 559 6.88 -9.98 -4.29
C THR A 559 7.17 -10.01 -5.79
N LEU A 560 6.44 -9.19 -6.54
CA LEU A 560 6.35 -9.27 -8.00
C LEU A 560 7.13 -8.12 -8.65
N GLY A 561 8.39 -8.34 -9.02
CA GLY A 561 9.25 -7.34 -9.62
C GLY A 561 8.68 -6.75 -10.91
N CYS A 562 8.89 -5.46 -11.13
CA CYS A 562 8.34 -4.72 -12.28
C CYS A 562 9.42 -4.26 -13.26
N GLY A 563 10.69 -4.56 -12.98
CA GLY A 563 11.83 -4.18 -13.81
C GLY A 563 11.95 -2.67 -14.03
N THR A 564 12.74 -2.29 -15.00
CA THR A 564 12.96 -0.87 -15.34
C THR A 564 11.69 -0.16 -15.83
N TYR A 565 10.72 -0.88 -16.39
CA TYR A 565 9.41 -0.34 -16.74
C TYR A 565 8.68 0.23 -15.51
N GLY A 566 8.77 -0.46 -14.37
CA GLY A 566 8.17 -0.06 -13.10
C GLY A 566 9.15 0.65 -12.15
N ARG A 567 10.37 1.00 -12.63
CA ARG A 567 11.45 1.59 -11.83
C ARG A 567 11.84 0.73 -10.63
N THR A 568 11.89 -0.59 -10.84
CA THR A 568 12.33 -1.57 -9.84
C THR A 568 13.52 -2.36 -10.33
N SER A 569 14.25 -3.02 -9.42
CA SER A 569 15.55 -3.65 -9.69
C SER A 569 15.47 -5.02 -10.38
N THR A 570 14.30 -5.67 -10.38
CA THR A 570 14.11 -6.99 -11.02
C THR A 570 12.76 -7.12 -11.69
N THR A 571 12.67 -8.02 -12.69
CA THR A 571 11.41 -8.45 -13.33
C THR A 571 10.84 -9.73 -12.73
N ASP A 572 11.57 -10.37 -11.81
CA ASP A 572 11.27 -11.71 -11.31
C ASP A 572 10.00 -11.75 -10.43
N ASN A 573 9.39 -12.91 -10.39
CA ASN A 573 8.69 -13.34 -9.19
C ASN A 573 9.80 -13.61 -8.17
N VAL A 574 9.99 -12.69 -7.22
CA VAL A 574 11.13 -12.70 -6.28
C VAL A 574 11.12 -13.98 -5.45
N THR A 575 12.29 -14.59 -5.30
CA THR A 575 12.49 -15.77 -4.44
C THR A 575 13.86 -15.69 -3.75
N TYR A 576 14.28 -16.75 -3.08
CA TYR A 576 15.57 -16.83 -2.38
C TYR A 576 16.78 -16.51 -3.28
N THR A 577 16.72 -16.81 -4.58
CA THR A 577 17.80 -16.51 -5.52
C THR A 577 18.10 -15.02 -5.68
N ASN A 578 17.14 -14.18 -5.34
CA ASN A 578 17.32 -12.72 -5.28
C ASN A 578 17.93 -12.23 -3.96
N LEU A 579 18.15 -13.14 -3.00
CA LEU A 579 18.64 -12.89 -1.64
C LEU A 579 20.01 -13.54 -1.38
N VAL A 580 20.77 -13.82 -2.43
CA VAL A 580 22.12 -14.38 -2.32
C VAL A 580 23.12 -13.56 -3.12
N ASN A 581 24.34 -13.49 -2.61
CA ASN A 581 25.49 -12.97 -3.34
C ASN A 581 26.14 -14.12 -4.12
N ILE A 582 26.27 -13.99 -5.44
CA ILE A 582 26.88 -15.03 -6.27
C ILE A 582 28.34 -14.69 -6.54
N LYS A 583 29.25 -15.50 -5.97
CA LYS A 583 30.67 -15.49 -6.28
C LYS A 583 30.94 -16.42 -7.49
N ARG A 584 31.83 -15.99 -8.37
CA ARG A 584 32.22 -16.75 -9.55
C ARG A 584 33.68 -17.09 -9.47
N MET A 585 33.99 -18.38 -9.28
CA MET A 585 35.35 -18.93 -9.37
C MET A 585 35.61 -19.31 -10.83
N ALA A 586 36.43 -18.53 -11.51
CA ALA A 586 36.73 -18.70 -12.91
C ALA A 586 38.08 -19.44 -13.10
N HIS A 587 38.11 -20.44 -13.97
CA HIS A 587 39.31 -21.17 -14.38
C HIS A 587 39.74 -20.77 -15.79
N PRO A 588 41.03 -20.84 -16.10
CA PRO A 588 41.51 -20.61 -17.47
C PRO A 588 40.83 -21.58 -18.44
N LEU A 589 40.40 -21.07 -19.60
CA LEU A 589 39.90 -21.93 -20.66
C LEU A 589 41.06 -22.79 -21.25
N ALA A 590 40.80 -24.07 -21.49
CA ALA A 590 41.78 -24.94 -22.12
C ALA A 590 42.15 -24.38 -23.51
N GLY A 591 43.46 -24.14 -23.74
CA GLY A 591 43.99 -23.67 -25.03
C GLY A 591 44.26 -22.17 -25.14
N ILE A 592 43.96 -21.35 -24.13
CA ILE A 592 44.41 -19.95 -24.04
C ILE A 592 45.67 -19.93 -23.18
N ARG A 593 46.84 -19.76 -23.80
CA ARG A 593 48.14 -19.48 -23.16
C ARG A 593 48.49 -18.01 -23.32
#